data_daa5fbf943ad46c24a80944c403ff157
#
_entry.id   daa5fbf943ad46c24a80944c403ff157
#
_cell.length_a   1.000
_cell.length_b   1.000
_cell.length_c   1.000
_cell.angle_alpha   90.00
_cell.angle_beta   90.00
_cell.angle_gamma   90.00
#
_symmetry.space_group_name_H-M   'P 1'
#
loop_
_entity.id
_entity.type
_entity.pdbx_description
1 polymer ?
#
loop_
_entity_poly.entity_id
_entity_poly.type
_entity_poly.pdbx_seq_one_letter_code
_entity_poly.pdbx_strand_id
1 'polypeptide(L)'
;MKKYLLVALCICISFGAFASDVDLVFYSPGIVRVVKGGEAPASSYAITMTPQTTEVKVSKTTSKTVYRTESLRVEVDNRSGSISFFTSKGKYLTREVDYSMTERDEGADKGSYIVKQGFRLEDSEPVYGLGILQDGKLSLRGKHIRMIQGNTEDFVPVVQSVRGYGIIWDNPSPTVFDSEGNVMSFESEVGECVDYYFIYGGNADKVIAGIRQLTGKVPMLPLWSYGFMQSRERYKSSAELLGVLDSYRAAGIPIAG
;
A
#
# COMPACT_ATOMS: atom_id res chain seq x y z
N MET A 1 38.28 -17.62 -21.82
CA MET A 1 37.45 -16.99 -20.76
C MET A 1 36.46 -16.04 -21.44
N LYS A 2 35.21 -16.46 -21.66
CA LYS A 2 34.17 -15.64 -22.27
C LYS A 2 33.44 -14.90 -21.15
N LYS A 3 33.53 -13.57 -21.14
CA LYS A 3 32.75 -12.69 -20.23
C LYS A 3 31.32 -12.62 -20.76
N TYR A 4 30.36 -13.17 -20.03
CA TYR A 4 28.96 -12.93 -20.27
C TYR A 4 28.57 -11.61 -19.61
N LEU A 5 28.26 -10.62 -20.42
CA LEU A 5 27.67 -9.36 -20.03
C LEU A 5 26.17 -9.62 -19.84
N LEU A 6 25.70 -9.73 -18.59
CA LEU A 6 24.28 -9.82 -18.27
C LEU A 6 23.72 -8.39 -18.33
N VAL A 7 23.04 -8.06 -19.42
CA VAL A 7 22.28 -6.83 -19.56
C VAL A 7 20.96 -7.05 -18.82
N ALA A 8 20.72 -6.27 -17.76
CA ALA A 8 19.42 -6.17 -17.12
C ALA A 8 18.48 -5.50 -18.14
N LEU A 9 17.60 -6.29 -18.76
CA LEU A 9 16.62 -5.82 -19.72
C LEU A 9 15.36 -5.43 -18.93
N CYS A 10 15.20 -4.14 -18.60
CA CYS A 10 13.89 -3.57 -18.32
C CYS A 10 13.06 -3.68 -19.61
N ILE A 11 12.18 -4.66 -19.70
CA ILE A 11 11.28 -4.79 -20.85
C ILE A 11 10.08 -3.86 -20.60
N CYS A 12 10.20 -2.60 -21.00
CA CYS A 12 9.06 -1.77 -21.33
C CYS A 12 8.53 -2.25 -22.68
N ILE A 13 7.47 -3.04 -22.69
CA ILE A 13 6.78 -3.43 -23.93
C ILE A 13 5.59 -2.52 -24.09
N SER A 14 5.79 -1.42 -24.82
CA SER A 14 4.69 -0.63 -25.38
C SER A 14 4.16 -1.34 -26.61
N PHE A 15 2.92 -1.85 -26.54
CA PHE A 15 2.16 -2.35 -27.68
C PHE A 15 0.93 -1.50 -27.91
N GLY A 16 0.78 -1.00 -29.14
CA GLY A 16 -0.29 -0.14 -29.58
C GLY A 16 -1.68 -0.77 -29.56
N ALA A 17 -2.66 0.10 -29.37
CA ALA A 17 -4.11 0.02 -29.61
C ALA A 17 -4.84 -1.20 -29.00
N PHE A 18 -5.59 -0.95 -27.92
CA PHE A 18 -6.47 -1.86 -27.16
C PHE A 18 -5.82 -2.81 -26.15
N ALA A 19 -4.63 -2.53 -25.66
CA ALA A 19 -4.23 -3.07 -24.36
C ALA A 19 -4.54 -1.99 -23.32
N SER A 20 -5.33 -2.33 -22.28
CA SER A 20 -5.39 -1.54 -21.06
C SER A 20 -3.96 -1.24 -20.62
N ASP A 21 -3.66 0.03 -20.36
CA ASP A 21 -2.35 0.53 -19.95
C ASP A 21 -2.05 -0.02 -18.55
N VAL A 22 -1.50 -1.23 -18.48
CA VAL A 22 -1.19 -1.96 -17.24
C VAL A 22 0.28 -2.31 -17.23
N ASP A 23 1.01 -1.71 -16.32
CA ASP A 23 2.41 -2.03 -16.07
C ASP A 23 2.58 -2.86 -14.81
N LEU A 24 3.37 -3.92 -14.89
CA LEU A 24 3.71 -4.80 -13.78
C LEU A 24 5.22 -4.81 -13.54
N VAL A 25 5.64 -4.41 -12.34
CA VAL A 25 7.04 -4.48 -11.93
C VAL A 25 7.18 -5.40 -10.72
N PHE A 26 7.87 -6.51 -10.87
CA PHE A 26 8.12 -7.45 -9.78
C PHE A 26 9.32 -6.98 -8.94
N TYR A 27 9.07 -6.67 -7.67
CA TYR A 27 10.08 -6.26 -6.69
C TYR A 27 10.76 -7.46 -6.04
N SER A 28 10.04 -8.57 -5.92
CA SER A 28 10.52 -9.88 -5.45
C SER A 28 9.55 -10.96 -5.92
N PRO A 29 9.82 -12.26 -5.68
CA PRO A 29 8.87 -13.31 -6.05
C PRO A 29 7.47 -13.18 -5.45
N GLY A 30 7.33 -12.47 -4.30
CA GLY A 30 6.06 -12.24 -3.62
C GLY A 30 5.51 -10.82 -3.74
N ILE A 31 6.20 -9.90 -4.42
CA ILE A 31 5.81 -8.48 -4.45
C ILE A 31 5.77 -7.98 -5.89
N VAL A 32 4.64 -7.41 -6.28
CA VAL A 32 4.45 -6.78 -7.59
C VAL A 32 3.83 -5.40 -7.43
N ARG A 33 4.42 -4.39 -8.08
CA ARG A 33 3.81 -3.07 -8.31
C ARG A 33 2.92 -3.15 -9.52
N VAL A 34 1.76 -2.55 -9.43
CA VAL A 34 0.78 -2.42 -10.52
C VAL A 34 0.53 -0.94 -10.76
N VAL A 35 0.71 -0.51 -12.00
CA VAL A 35 0.38 0.84 -12.46
C VAL A 35 -0.61 0.75 -13.60
N LYS A 36 -1.66 1.59 -13.59
CA LYS A 36 -2.73 1.58 -14.60
C LYS A 36 -3.16 2.99 -14.96
N GLY A 37 -3.41 3.20 -16.26
CA GLY A 37 -4.03 4.40 -16.80
C GLY A 37 -3.10 5.60 -16.94
N GLY A 38 -1.81 5.44 -16.70
CA GLY A 38 -0.80 6.49 -16.82
C GLY A 38 0.59 5.96 -16.57
N GLU A 39 1.58 6.83 -16.58
CA GLU A 39 2.97 6.49 -16.28
C GLU A 39 3.19 6.39 -14.76
N ALA A 40 4.02 5.43 -14.35
CA ALA A 40 4.43 5.29 -12.97
C ALA A 40 5.18 6.56 -12.49
N PRO A 41 4.85 7.11 -11.31
CA PRO A 41 5.67 8.16 -10.71
C PRO A 41 7.13 7.74 -10.60
N ALA A 42 8.05 8.67 -10.90
CA ALA A 42 9.50 8.41 -10.86
C ALA A 42 10.00 8.05 -9.45
N SER A 43 9.30 8.49 -8.41
CA SER A 43 9.60 8.20 -7.02
C SER A 43 8.32 8.05 -6.20
N SER A 44 8.40 7.24 -5.16
CA SER A 44 7.35 7.11 -4.12
C SER A 44 7.83 7.79 -2.83
N TYR A 45 6.90 8.35 -2.07
CA TYR A 45 7.19 8.86 -0.73
C TYR A 45 7.38 7.74 0.31
N ALA A 46 6.84 6.56 0.04
CA ALA A 46 6.84 5.45 0.98
C ALA A 46 7.82 4.32 0.60
N ILE A 47 8.12 4.16 -0.68
CA ILE A 47 8.87 2.99 -1.17
C ILE A 47 10.32 3.36 -1.44
N THR A 48 11.22 2.70 -0.73
CA THR A 48 12.68 2.90 -0.84
C THR A 48 13.39 1.74 -1.55
N MET A 49 12.73 0.59 -1.66
CA MET A 49 13.28 -0.58 -2.33
C MET A 49 13.33 -0.38 -3.83
N THR A 50 14.43 -0.78 -4.45
CA THR A 50 14.53 -0.95 -5.90
C THR A 50 14.12 -2.38 -6.29
N PRO A 51 13.50 -2.58 -7.48
CA PRO A 51 13.14 -3.91 -7.96
C PRO A 51 14.35 -4.85 -7.99
N GLN A 52 14.20 -6.04 -7.44
CA GLN A 52 15.22 -7.08 -7.49
C GLN A 52 15.09 -7.91 -8.76
N THR A 53 16.19 -8.47 -9.23
CA THR A 53 16.14 -9.44 -10.32
C THR A 53 15.29 -10.64 -9.91
N THR A 54 14.12 -10.75 -10.51
CA THR A 54 13.13 -11.81 -10.21
C THR A 54 12.87 -12.62 -11.47
N GLU A 55 12.95 -13.94 -11.38
CA GLU A 55 12.56 -14.81 -12.48
C GLU A 55 11.04 -14.76 -12.65
N VAL A 56 10.57 -14.26 -13.79
CA VAL A 56 9.15 -14.17 -14.13
C VAL A 56 8.91 -14.94 -15.43
N LYS A 57 8.14 -16.03 -15.35
CA LYS A 57 7.68 -16.78 -16.53
C LYS A 57 6.40 -16.19 -17.05
N VAL A 58 6.40 -15.74 -18.31
CA VAL A 58 5.25 -15.11 -18.95
C VAL A 58 4.66 -16.05 -19.99
N SER A 59 3.34 -16.22 -19.95
CA SER A 59 2.57 -16.91 -20.98
C SER A 59 1.39 -16.07 -21.42
N LYS A 60 1.18 -15.95 -22.74
CA LYS A 60 0.11 -15.15 -23.33
C LYS A 60 -0.86 -16.04 -24.09
N THR A 61 -2.13 -15.75 -23.91
CA THR A 61 -3.23 -16.28 -24.72
C THR A 61 -4.02 -15.10 -25.33
N THR A 62 -5.01 -15.36 -26.14
CA THR A 62 -5.89 -14.30 -26.67
C THR A 62 -6.64 -13.55 -25.56
N SER A 63 -7.06 -14.24 -24.50
CA SER A 63 -7.89 -13.67 -23.42
C SER A 63 -7.09 -13.12 -22.26
N LYS A 64 -5.90 -13.66 -21.96
CA LYS A 64 -5.12 -13.27 -20.79
C LYS A 64 -3.62 -13.42 -20.97
N THR A 65 -2.88 -12.60 -20.22
CA THR A 65 -1.45 -12.72 -19.98
C THR A 65 -1.21 -13.20 -18.55
N VAL A 66 -0.38 -14.20 -18.37
CA VAL A 66 -0.12 -14.84 -17.07
C VAL A 66 1.36 -14.70 -16.74
N TYR A 67 1.63 -14.10 -15.60
CA TYR A 67 2.97 -13.94 -15.01
C TYR A 67 3.12 -14.92 -13.83
N ARG A 68 4.20 -15.68 -13.79
CA ARG A 68 4.49 -16.62 -12.70
C ARG A 68 5.87 -16.38 -12.14
N THR A 69 5.91 -16.23 -10.82
CA THR A 69 7.12 -16.26 -10.01
C THR A 69 7.12 -17.53 -9.14
N GLU A 70 8.13 -17.68 -8.31
CA GLU A 70 8.17 -18.75 -7.29
C GLU A 70 6.98 -18.67 -6.31
N SER A 71 6.49 -17.47 -5.98
CA SER A 71 5.46 -17.25 -4.94
C SER A 71 4.09 -16.90 -5.50
N LEU A 72 4.03 -16.15 -6.61
CA LEU A 72 2.80 -15.59 -7.17
C LEU A 72 2.51 -16.10 -8.59
N ARG A 73 1.22 -16.15 -8.90
CA ARG A 73 0.70 -16.15 -10.26
C ARG A 73 -0.24 -14.95 -10.40
N VAL A 74 0.08 -14.06 -11.35
CA VAL A 74 -0.70 -12.86 -11.67
C VAL A 74 -1.28 -13.04 -13.06
N GLU A 75 -2.59 -12.88 -13.21
CA GLU A 75 -3.30 -13.00 -14.47
C GLU A 75 -3.92 -11.65 -14.85
N VAL A 76 -3.57 -11.13 -16.01
CA VAL A 76 -4.13 -9.90 -16.58
C VAL A 76 -5.10 -10.29 -17.68
N ASP A 77 -6.35 -9.88 -17.57
CA ASP A 77 -7.34 -10.00 -18.65
C ASP A 77 -6.96 -9.02 -19.77
N ASN A 78 -6.70 -9.53 -20.96
CA ASN A 78 -6.18 -8.72 -22.07
C ASN A 78 -7.21 -7.71 -22.62
N ARG A 79 -8.50 -7.87 -22.32
CA ARG A 79 -9.56 -6.98 -22.79
C ARG A 79 -9.83 -5.85 -21.80
N SER A 80 -9.95 -6.20 -20.52
CA SER A 80 -10.34 -5.24 -19.47
C SER A 80 -9.15 -4.68 -18.69
N GLY A 81 -7.98 -5.33 -18.74
CA GLY A 81 -6.84 -5.05 -17.88
C GLY A 81 -7.05 -5.39 -16.41
N SER A 82 -8.13 -6.06 -16.06
CA SER A 82 -8.37 -6.50 -14.70
C SER A 82 -7.37 -7.59 -14.32
N ILE A 83 -6.87 -7.50 -13.09
CA ILE A 83 -5.83 -8.39 -12.57
C ILE A 83 -6.43 -9.34 -11.55
N SER A 84 -6.05 -10.61 -11.64
CA SER A 84 -6.36 -11.62 -10.65
C SER A 84 -5.07 -12.19 -10.04
N PHE A 85 -5.05 -12.31 -8.72
CA PHE A 85 -3.89 -12.76 -7.95
C PHE A 85 -4.14 -14.15 -7.38
N PHE A 86 -3.13 -15.01 -7.54
CA PHE A 86 -3.14 -16.38 -7.03
C PHE A 86 -1.77 -16.69 -6.42
N THR A 87 -1.73 -17.65 -5.53
CA THR A 87 -0.46 -18.26 -5.13
C THR A 87 0.17 -18.98 -6.32
N SER A 88 1.49 -19.25 -6.29
CA SER A 88 2.15 -20.07 -7.31
C SER A 88 1.52 -21.47 -7.46
N LYS A 89 0.91 -22.00 -6.40
CA LYS A 89 0.18 -23.28 -6.38
C LYS A 89 -1.26 -23.19 -6.90
N GLY A 90 -1.71 -21.98 -7.30
CA GLY A 90 -3.02 -21.79 -7.93
C GLY A 90 -4.18 -21.46 -6.98
N LYS A 91 -3.94 -21.31 -5.66
CA LYS A 91 -4.98 -20.84 -4.74
C LYS A 91 -5.30 -19.37 -5.06
N TYR A 92 -6.57 -19.07 -5.31
CA TYR A 92 -7.06 -17.70 -5.53
C TYR A 92 -6.86 -16.84 -4.27
N LEU A 93 -6.43 -15.60 -4.45
CA LEU A 93 -6.24 -14.62 -3.38
C LEU A 93 -7.26 -13.50 -3.48
N THR A 94 -7.22 -12.72 -4.55
CA THR A 94 -8.15 -11.63 -4.83
C THR A 94 -8.11 -11.28 -6.33
N ARG A 95 -9.01 -10.41 -6.76
CA ARG A 95 -8.97 -9.80 -8.09
C ARG A 95 -9.40 -8.34 -8.02
N GLU A 96 -8.96 -7.59 -8.99
CA GLU A 96 -9.42 -6.22 -9.21
C GLU A 96 -10.88 -6.17 -9.68
N VAL A 97 -11.57 -5.14 -9.20
CA VAL A 97 -12.92 -4.73 -9.59
C VAL A 97 -12.98 -3.19 -9.54
N ASP A 98 -14.02 -2.59 -10.09
CA ASP A 98 -14.37 -1.16 -9.90
C ASP A 98 -13.21 -0.18 -10.19
N TYR A 99 -12.43 -0.44 -11.24
CA TYR A 99 -11.42 0.50 -11.73
C TYR A 99 -12.08 1.70 -12.39
N SER A 100 -11.64 2.91 -12.01
CA SER A 100 -12.01 4.13 -12.72
C SER A 100 -10.94 5.21 -12.61
N MET A 101 -10.87 6.05 -13.64
CA MET A 101 -10.15 7.32 -13.66
C MET A 101 -11.09 8.38 -14.22
N THR A 102 -11.39 9.40 -13.42
CA THR A 102 -12.28 10.50 -13.81
C THR A 102 -11.48 11.79 -13.83
N GLU A 103 -11.36 12.41 -15.03
CA GLU A 103 -10.61 13.64 -15.19
C GLU A 103 -11.22 14.79 -14.36
N ARG A 104 -10.36 15.58 -13.75
CA ARG A 104 -10.73 16.80 -13.03
C ARG A 104 -10.68 17.95 -14.03
N ASP A 105 -11.80 18.54 -14.33
CA ASP A 105 -11.96 19.61 -15.32
C ASP A 105 -11.91 21.02 -14.73
N GLU A 106 -11.92 21.13 -13.39
CA GLU A 106 -11.92 22.40 -12.65
C GLU A 106 -10.90 22.42 -11.50
N GLY A 107 -10.61 23.62 -11.01
CA GLY A 107 -9.78 23.86 -9.84
C GLY A 107 -8.26 23.82 -10.08
N ALA A 108 -7.51 23.79 -8.99
CA ALA A 108 -6.04 23.81 -9.02
C ALA A 108 -5.45 22.50 -9.59
N ASP A 109 -6.19 21.41 -9.47
CA ASP A 109 -5.76 20.07 -9.91
C ASP A 109 -6.36 19.69 -11.27
N LYS A 110 -6.78 20.67 -12.08
CA LYS A 110 -7.28 20.45 -13.43
C LYS A 110 -6.28 19.68 -14.28
N GLY A 111 -6.78 18.64 -14.98
CA GLY A 111 -5.98 17.75 -15.82
C GLY A 111 -5.40 16.55 -15.08
N SER A 112 -5.57 16.49 -13.74
CA SER A 112 -5.37 15.26 -12.97
C SER A 112 -6.66 14.42 -12.95
N TYR A 113 -6.65 13.27 -12.25
CA TYR A 113 -7.78 12.36 -12.18
C TYR A 113 -8.16 12.05 -10.72
N ILE A 114 -9.45 11.80 -10.49
CA ILE A 114 -9.90 11.00 -9.37
C ILE A 114 -9.62 9.55 -9.78
N VAL A 115 -8.82 8.84 -9.00
CA VAL A 115 -8.37 7.48 -9.33
C VAL A 115 -8.92 6.48 -8.33
N LYS A 116 -9.48 5.37 -8.83
CA LYS A 116 -10.10 4.34 -8.01
C LYS A 116 -9.68 2.94 -8.44
N GLN A 117 -9.45 2.07 -7.46
CA GLN A 117 -9.31 0.63 -7.66
C GLN A 117 -9.96 -0.13 -6.52
N GLY A 118 -10.86 -1.04 -6.87
CA GLY A 118 -11.45 -1.99 -5.95
C GLY A 118 -10.83 -3.38 -6.03
N PHE A 119 -11.01 -4.16 -4.96
CA PHE A 119 -10.53 -5.53 -4.84
C PHE A 119 -11.62 -6.42 -4.24
N ARG A 120 -11.80 -7.61 -4.85
CA ARG A 120 -12.79 -8.57 -4.38
C ARG A 120 -12.32 -9.24 -3.10
N LEU A 121 -13.18 -9.24 -2.10
CA LEU A 121 -13.01 -10.02 -0.87
C LEU A 121 -13.85 -11.30 -0.95
N GLU A 122 -13.37 -12.37 -0.33
CA GLU A 122 -14.17 -13.56 -0.09
C GLU A 122 -15.21 -13.31 1.02
N ASP A 123 -16.21 -14.18 1.11
CA ASP A 123 -17.21 -14.08 2.16
C ASP A 123 -16.56 -14.13 3.55
N SER A 124 -16.90 -13.16 4.39
CA SER A 124 -16.39 -13.02 5.75
C SER A 124 -14.85 -12.91 5.85
N GLU A 125 -14.14 -12.55 4.78
CA GLU A 125 -12.69 -12.31 4.81
C GLU A 125 -12.38 -11.03 5.60
N PRO A 126 -11.74 -11.10 6.78
CA PRO A 126 -11.31 -9.91 7.49
C PRO A 126 -10.13 -9.25 6.79
N VAL A 127 -10.13 -7.93 6.78
CA VAL A 127 -9.00 -7.09 6.37
C VAL A 127 -8.66 -6.10 7.48
N TYR A 128 -7.38 -5.80 7.64
CA TYR A 128 -6.83 -4.97 8.73
C TYR A 128 -5.86 -3.94 8.16
N GLY A 129 -5.60 -2.87 8.88
CA GLY A 129 -4.61 -1.86 8.49
C GLY A 129 -5.14 -0.43 8.60
N LEU A 130 -4.72 0.42 7.67
CA LEU A 130 -5.00 1.84 7.54
C LEU A 130 -4.43 2.71 8.67
N GLY A 131 -3.53 2.19 9.51
CA GLY A 131 -2.88 2.94 10.58
C GLY A 131 -3.62 2.86 11.90
N ILE A 132 -3.72 3.97 12.62
CA ILE A 132 -4.33 4.06 13.95
C ILE A 132 -5.76 4.58 13.83
N LEU A 133 -6.73 3.73 14.12
CA LEU A 133 -8.15 4.05 14.17
C LEU A 133 -8.67 3.89 15.60
N GLN A 134 -9.44 4.87 16.09
CA GLN A 134 -9.92 4.88 17.49
C GLN A 134 -11.38 4.43 17.63
N ASP A 135 -11.88 3.59 16.74
CA ASP A 135 -13.27 3.14 16.73
C ASP A 135 -13.51 1.78 17.43
N GLY A 136 -12.48 1.22 18.04
CA GLY A 136 -12.55 -0.05 18.80
C GLY A 136 -12.79 -1.29 17.95
N LYS A 137 -12.73 -1.19 16.62
CA LYS A 137 -12.93 -2.32 15.69
C LYS A 137 -11.66 -2.63 14.93
N LEU A 138 -11.18 -3.86 15.01
CA LEU A 138 -10.00 -4.29 14.30
C LEU A 138 -10.25 -4.53 12.80
N SER A 139 -11.37 -5.15 12.44
CA SER A 139 -11.69 -5.42 11.04
C SER A 139 -12.19 -4.19 10.30
N LEU A 140 -11.68 -3.98 9.10
CA LEU A 140 -12.08 -2.88 8.21
C LEU A 140 -13.34 -3.18 7.39
N ARG A 141 -13.91 -4.38 7.48
CA ARG A 141 -15.13 -4.71 6.73
C ARG A 141 -16.31 -3.84 7.15
N GLY A 142 -17.05 -3.32 6.16
CA GLY A 142 -18.18 -2.44 6.35
C GLY A 142 -17.79 -1.02 6.80
N LYS A 143 -16.51 -0.63 6.65
CA LYS A 143 -16.05 0.71 6.97
C LYS A 143 -15.96 1.58 5.73
N HIS A 144 -16.30 2.86 5.92
CA HIS A 144 -16.06 3.96 5.00
C HIS A 144 -15.17 4.98 5.71
N ILE A 145 -13.95 5.20 5.23
CA ILE A 145 -12.93 5.98 5.93
C ILE A 145 -12.29 6.95 4.95
N ARG A 146 -12.38 8.24 5.22
CA ARG A 146 -11.61 9.26 4.52
C ARG A 146 -10.28 9.44 5.22
N MET A 147 -9.20 9.01 4.59
CA MET A 147 -7.85 9.04 5.13
C MET A 147 -7.24 10.43 4.95
N ILE A 148 -7.32 11.23 6.00
CA ILE A 148 -6.64 12.53 6.13
C ILE A 148 -6.07 12.57 7.54
N GLN A 149 -4.79 12.87 7.67
CA GLN A 149 -4.13 12.96 8.97
C GLN A 149 -4.84 13.97 9.88
N GLY A 150 -5.18 13.54 11.08
CA GLY A 150 -5.92 14.30 12.06
C GLY A 150 -5.20 14.39 13.41
N ASN A 151 -5.89 14.91 14.41
CA ASN A 151 -5.30 15.06 15.73
C ASN A 151 -5.13 13.73 16.48
N THR A 152 -5.98 12.75 16.21
CA THR A 152 -6.05 11.48 16.96
C THR A 152 -5.92 10.25 16.07
N GLU A 153 -5.74 10.44 14.77
CA GLU A 153 -5.70 9.37 13.78
C GLU A 153 -4.49 9.55 12.89
N ASP A 154 -3.73 8.47 12.73
CA ASP A 154 -2.60 8.38 11.81
C ASP A 154 -2.92 7.36 10.73
N PHE A 155 -3.10 7.83 9.51
CA PHE A 155 -3.44 6.97 8.38
C PHE A 155 -2.20 6.47 7.63
N VAL A 156 -2.22 5.19 7.31
CA VAL A 156 -1.23 4.55 6.45
C VAL A 156 -2.01 3.76 5.40
N PRO A 157 -1.86 4.02 4.09
CA PRO A 157 -2.67 3.40 3.04
C PRO A 157 -2.24 1.96 2.76
N VAL A 158 -2.24 1.14 3.80
CA VAL A 158 -1.84 -0.26 3.79
C VAL A 158 -2.94 -1.11 4.39
N VAL A 159 -3.34 -2.16 3.66
CA VAL A 159 -4.25 -3.18 4.18
C VAL A 159 -3.63 -4.55 4.05
N GLN A 160 -3.98 -5.45 4.95
CA GLN A 160 -3.63 -6.87 4.88
C GLN A 160 -4.85 -7.75 5.12
N SER A 161 -4.89 -8.88 4.43
CA SER A 161 -5.92 -9.89 4.57
C SER A 161 -5.41 -11.10 5.35
N VAL A 162 -6.31 -11.74 6.10
CA VAL A 162 -6.05 -13.06 6.72
C VAL A 162 -5.69 -14.15 5.72
N ARG A 163 -5.91 -13.92 4.43
CA ARG A 163 -5.52 -14.82 3.34
C ARG A 163 -4.03 -14.75 3.02
N GLY A 164 -3.27 -13.92 3.74
CA GLY A 164 -1.81 -13.81 3.67
C GLY A 164 -1.32 -12.93 2.52
N TYR A 165 -2.10 -11.95 2.12
CA TYR A 165 -1.68 -10.88 1.21
C TYR A 165 -1.89 -9.50 1.82
N GLY A 166 -1.20 -8.50 1.29
CA GLY A 166 -1.38 -7.10 1.62
C GLY A 166 -1.34 -6.23 0.37
N ILE A 167 -1.88 -5.03 0.50
CA ILE A 167 -1.87 -3.99 -0.54
C ILE A 167 -1.36 -2.71 0.09
N ILE A 168 -0.40 -2.06 -0.58
CA ILE A 168 0.00 -0.68 -0.33
C ILE A 168 -0.58 0.15 -1.47
N TRP A 169 -1.43 1.11 -1.17
CA TRP A 169 -1.93 2.09 -2.11
C TRP A 169 -0.97 3.28 -2.13
N ASP A 170 -0.26 3.48 -3.25
CA ASP A 170 0.82 4.47 -3.36
C ASP A 170 0.32 5.77 -4.01
N ASN A 171 -0.53 6.48 -3.28
CA ASN A 171 -1.02 7.80 -3.67
C ASN A 171 -1.02 8.72 -2.45
N PRO A 172 -0.37 9.91 -2.51
CA PRO A 172 -0.24 10.83 -1.38
C PRO A 172 -1.44 11.75 -1.17
N SER A 173 -2.41 11.76 -2.09
CA SER A 173 -3.58 12.65 -1.95
C SER A 173 -4.60 12.09 -0.96
N PRO A 174 -5.53 12.92 -0.45
CA PRO A 174 -6.64 12.42 0.33
C PRO A 174 -7.34 11.26 -0.36
N THR A 175 -7.51 10.17 0.37
CA THR A 175 -8.01 8.90 -0.18
C THR A 175 -9.15 8.38 0.67
N VAL A 176 -10.22 7.94 0.03
CA VAL A 176 -11.31 7.21 0.66
C VAL A 176 -11.04 5.72 0.55
N PHE A 177 -11.03 5.04 1.68
CA PHE A 177 -11.16 3.60 1.76
C PHE A 177 -12.61 3.24 2.00
N ASP A 178 -13.14 2.34 1.20
CA ASP A 178 -14.48 1.78 1.38
C ASP A 178 -14.41 0.25 1.39
N SER A 179 -15.22 -0.38 2.24
CA SER A 179 -15.33 -1.84 2.28
C SER A 179 -16.77 -2.25 2.47
N GLU A 180 -17.56 -2.13 1.41
CA GLU A 180 -18.95 -2.55 1.39
C GLU A 180 -19.10 -3.93 0.76
N GLY A 181 -19.90 -4.79 1.37
CA GLY A 181 -20.14 -6.15 0.91
C GLY A 181 -18.83 -6.95 0.81
N ASN A 182 -18.58 -7.49 -0.38
CA ASN A 182 -17.39 -8.29 -0.70
C ASN A 182 -16.41 -7.52 -1.61
N VAL A 183 -16.34 -6.21 -1.46
CA VAL A 183 -15.39 -5.34 -2.16
C VAL A 183 -14.74 -4.43 -1.14
N MET A 184 -13.44 -4.22 -1.26
CA MET A 184 -12.75 -3.09 -0.67
C MET A 184 -12.19 -2.23 -1.81
N SER A 185 -12.17 -0.90 -1.64
CA SER A 185 -11.63 0.01 -2.64
C SER A 185 -10.86 1.16 -2.02
N PHE A 186 -9.94 1.71 -2.82
CA PHE A 186 -9.29 2.99 -2.58
C PHE A 186 -9.70 3.95 -3.68
N GLU A 187 -10.07 5.17 -3.30
CA GLU A 187 -10.39 6.26 -4.21
C GLU A 187 -9.65 7.51 -3.76
N SER A 188 -8.68 7.94 -4.55
CA SER A 188 -7.87 9.14 -4.28
C SER A 188 -8.40 10.35 -5.04
N GLU A 189 -8.43 11.50 -4.37
CA GLU A 189 -8.96 12.74 -4.93
C GLU A 189 -8.12 13.28 -6.10
N VAL A 190 -6.81 12.98 -6.10
CA VAL A 190 -5.87 13.45 -7.13
C VAL A 190 -4.87 12.34 -7.44
N GLY A 191 -4.67 12.04 -8.72
CA GLY A 191 -3.66 11.11 -9.21
C GLY A 191 -3.49 11.21 -10.72
N GLU A 192 -2.37 10.71 -11.22
CA GLU A 192 -2.08 10.59 -12.66
C GLU A 192 -2.27 9.15 -13.15
N CYS A 193 -2.29 8.21 -12.23
CA CYS A 193 -2.50 6.79 -12.47
C CYS A 193 -3.02 6.10 -11.19
N VAL A 194 -3.52 4.89 -11.34
CA VAL A 194 -3.67 3.94 -10.22
C VAL A 194 -2.31 3.29 -9.98
N ASP A 195 -1.80 3.36 -8.75
CA ASP A 195 -0.51 2.80 -8.36
C ASP A 195 -0.62 2.07 -7.01
N TYR A 196 -0.32 0.79 -7.01
CA TYR A 196 -0.32 0.01 -5.78
C TYR A 196 0.65 -1.16 -5.81
N TYR A 197 1.03 -1.64 -4.63
CA TYR A 197 1.86 -2.83 -4.45
C TYR A 197 1.00 -3.97 -3.89
N PHE A 198 1.04 -5.10 -4.55
CA PHE A 198 0.47 -6.34 -4.04
C PHE A 198 1.58 -7.20 -3.44
N ILE A 199 1.39 -7.62 -2.18
CA ILE A 199 2.37 -8.36 -1.39
C ILE A 199 1.75 -9.70 -0.99
N TYR A 200 2.39 -10.81 -1.33
CA TYR A 200 2.00 -12.13 -0.87
C TYR A 200 3.05 -12.69 0.09
N GLY A 201 2.66 -12.92 1.33
CA GLY A 201 3.50 -13.54 2.35
C GLY A 201 2.98 -14.91 2.82
N GLY A 202 1.71 -15.21 2.55
CA GLY A 202 1.05 -16.43 3.03
C GLY A 202 0.57 -16.37 4.48
N ASN A 203 1.09 -15.45 5.29
CA ASN A 203 0.62 -15.09 6.63
C ASN A 203 0.93 -13.62 6.96
N ALA A 204 0.40 -13.11 8.08
CA ALA A 204 0.54 -11.71 8.47
C ALA A 204 2.01 -11.30 8.66
N ASP A 205 2.82 -12.09 9.34
CA ASP A 205 4.23 -11.77 9.63
C ASP A 205 5.04 -11.56 8.35
N LYS A 206 4.83 -12.43 7.35
CA LYS A 206 5.51 -12.33 6.06
C LYS A 206 4.98 -11.18 5.19
N VAL A 207 3.69 -10.83 5.32
CA VAL A 207 3.15 -9.61 4.68
C VAL A 207 3.82 -8.38 5.28
N ILE A 208 3.90 -8.28 6.61
CA ILE A 208 4.61 -7.19 7.30
C ILE A 208 6.09 -7.15 6.90
N ALA A 209 6.74 -8.32 6.80
CA ALA A 209 8.13 -8.39 6.31
C ALA A 209 8.27 -7.84 4.89
N GLY A 210 7.30 -8.13 3.99
CA GLY A 210 7.26 -7.59 2.62
C GLY A 210 7.04 -6.08 2.61
N ILE A 211 6.14 -5.55 3.45
CA ILE A 211 5.95 -4.10 3.64
C ILE A 211 7.28 -3.46 4.05
N ARG A 212 7.97 -4.03 5.04
CA ARG A 212 9.27 -3.52 5.50
C ARG A 212 10.39 -3.62 4.45
N GLN A 213 10.34 -4.61 3.56
CA GLN A 213 11.26 -4.66 2.42
C GLN A 213 11.04 -3.46 1.50
N LEU A 214 9.79 -3.15 1.19
CA LEU A 214 9.44 -2.02 0.33
C LEU A 214 9.77 -0.66 0.96
N THR A 215 9.39 -0.44 2.23
CA THR A 215 9.49 0.85 2.91
C THR A 215 10.80 1.08 3.65
N GLY A 216 11.65 0.06 3.75
CA GLY A 216 12.91 0.12 4.48
C GLY A 216 12.79 -0.23 5.96
N LYS A 217 13.93 -0.19 6.65
CA LYS A 217 14.01 -0.54 8.08
C LYS A 217 13.59 0.64 8.94
N VAL A 218 12.75 0.37 9.93
CA VAL A 218 12.47 1.33 10.99
C VAL A 218 13.71 1.45 11.89
N PRO A 219 14.22 2.67 12.16
CA PRO A 219 15.34 2.86 13.06
C PRO A 219 14.95 2.50 14.50
N MET A 220 15.91 1.96 15.26
CA MET A 220 15.73 1.78 16.69
C MET A 220 15.78 3.15 17.38
N LEU A 221 14.72 3.50 18.08
CA LEU A 221 14.67 4.74 18.83
C LEU A 221 15.53 4.65 20.11
N PRO A 222 16.00 5.79 20.67
CA PRO A 222 16.68 5.81 21.96
C PRO A 222 15.77 5.27 23.07
N LEU A 223 16.36 4.62 24.09
CA LEU A 223 15.59 3.96 25.16
C LEU A 223 14.62 4.92 25.87
N TRP A 224 15.02 6.17 26.07
CA TRP A 224 14.17 7.17 26.76
C TRP A 224 12.86 7.45 26.01
N SER A 225 12.81 7.31 24.68
CA SER A 225 11.60 7.54 23.87
C SER A 225 10.49 6.52 24.15
N TYR A 226 10.78 5.41 24.83
CA TYR A 226 9.81 4.42 25.27
C TYR A 226 9.34 4.64 26.72
N GLY A 227 9.85 5.70 27.39
CA GLY A 227 9.40 6.10 28.71
C GLY A 227 8.14 6.96 28.66
N PHE A 228 7.66 7.33 29.84
CA PHE A 228 6.49 8.19 29.94
C PHE A 228 6.81 9.61 29.46
N MET A 229 6.01 10.08 28.51
CA MET A 229 6.07 11.43 27.94
C MET A 229 4.86 12.22 28.42
N GLN A 230 5.10 13.25 29.24
CA GLN A 230 4.02 14.15 29.68
C GLN A 230 3.64 15.07 28.54
N SER A 231 2.38 15.01 28.13
CA SER A 231 1.83 15.88 27.09
C SER A 231 0.65 16.67 27.63
N ARG A 232 0.50 17.90 27.13
CA ARG A 232 -0.65 18.77 27.39
C ARG A 232 -0.84 19.68 26.19
N GLU A 233 -2.08 20.10 25.93
CA GLU A 233 -2.41 21.03 24.83
C GLU A 233 -1.47 22.24 24.79
N ARG A 234 -1.24 22.86 25.98
CA ARG A 234 -0.24 23.92 26.16
C ARG A 234 0.08 24.16 27.64
N TYR A 235 1.28 24.64 27.90
CA TYR A 235 1.68 25.30 29.14
C TYR A 235 1.72 26.79 28.92
N LYS A 236 1.12 27.58 29.82
CA LYS A 236 1.00 29.04 29.65
C LYS A 236 2.32 29.79 29.93
N SER A 237 3.23 29.17 30.68
CA SER A 237 4.53 29.77 31.04
C SER A 237 5.57 28.68 31.31
N SER A 238 6.86 29.07 31.25
CA SER A 238 7.97 28.21 31.66
C SER A 238 7.87 27.77 33.13
N ALA A 239 7.36 28.65 33.99
CA ALA A 239 7.18 28.32 35.43
C ALA A 239 6.14 27.21 35.62
N GLU A 240 5.02 27.23 34.84
CA GLU A 240 4.03 26.16 34.88
C GLU A 240 4.64 24.83 34.38
N LEU A 241 5.38 24.84 33.26
CA LEU A 241 6.05 23.67 32.74
C LEU A 241 7.01 23.04 33.73
N LEU A 242 7.87 23.86 34.33
CA LEU A 242 8.84 23.41 35.35
C LEU A 242 8.14 22.90 36.61
N GLY A 243 7.05 23.56 37.05
CA GLY A 243 6.26 23.11 38.18
C GLY A 243 5.61 21.74 37.97
N VAL A 244 5.18 21.40 36.78
CA VAL A 244 4.74 20.04 36.45
C VAL A 244 5.85 19.03 36.56
N LEU A 245 7.05 19.32 36.03
CA LEU A 245 8.21 18.46 36.14
C LEU A 245 8.61 18.22 37.61
N ASP A 246 8.62 19.29 38.41
CA ASP A 246 8.92 19.20 39.83
C ASP A 246 7.89 18.37 40.62
N SER A 247 6.62 18.45 40.21
CA SER A 247 5.55 17.63 40.80
C SER A 247 5.77 16.13 40.51
N TYR A 248 6.17 15.76 39.29
CA TYR A 248 6.52 14.38 38.98
C TYR A 248 7.72 13.88 39.78
N ARG A 249 8.76 14.73 39.94
CA ARG A 249 9.95 14.43 40.74
C ARG A 249 9.61 14.26 42.22
N ALA A 250 8.81 15.14 42.78
CA ALA A 250 8.37 15.06 44.18
C ALA A 250 7.52 13.81 44.46
N ALA A 251 6.72 13.37 43.48
CA ALA A 251 5.92 12.15 43.57
C ALA A 251 6.73 10.86 43.30
N GLY A 252 8.01 10.96 42.96
CA GLY A 252 8.85 9.82 42.60
C GLY A 252 8.45 9.09 41.34
N ILE A 253 7.71 9.76 40.45
CA ILE A 253 7.23 9.19 39.16
C ILE A 253 8.28 9.45 38.08
N PRO A 254 8.88 8.41 37.49
CA PRO A 254 9.85 8.59 36.42
C PRO A 254 9.16 9.17 35.14
N ILE A 255 9.81 10.16 34.56
CA ILE A 255 9.38 10.83 33.35
C ILE A 255 10.54 10.86 32.35
N ALA A 256 10.27 10.62 31.07
CA ALA A 256 11.29 10.62 30.02
C ALA A 256 11.31 11.94 29.23
N GLY A 257 10.18 12.63 29.17
CA GLY A 257 10.05 13.92 28.51
C GLY A 257 8.68 14.58 28.73
#